data_b630bf47b0dd1a839e8b50c5d4758bf8
#
_entry.id   b630bf47b0dd1a839e8b50c5d4758bf8
#
_cell.length_a   1.000
_cell.length_b   1.000
_cell.length_c   1.000
_cell.angle_alpha   90.00
_cell.angle_beta   90.00
_cell.angle_gamma   90.00
#
_symmetry.space_group_name_H-M   'P 1'
#
loop_
_entity.id
_entity.type
_entity.pdbx_description
1 polymer ?
#
loop_
_entity_poly.entity_id
_entity_poly.type
_entity_poly.pdbx_seq_one_letter_code
_entity_poly.pdbx_strand_id
1 'polypeptide(L)'
;MINRIRDIRREKKLTLADVGVRCKPATTAQTIGRLETGTRQLSLAWMNRIAAALGVEPELLVRSDGGEQPRYVARLTADGAEALPAPRDAILPSTLGGDQPLVVLAIEAPAGLYRAGDQVWLRQHGPDGFAKLLNRDVLVPRSGGRFAFGRMIDRDDARVAVLPPDPGQRQIVIDNPAWVAAAEMLVRPL
;
A
#
# COMPACT_ATOMS: atom_id res chain seq x y z
N MET A 1 12.27 12.11 1.39
CA MET A 1 10.98 12.72 1.86
C MET A 1 10.51 13.66 0.76
N ILE A 2 9.45 13.29 0.05
CA ILE A 2 8.85 14.08 -1.04
C ILE A 2 7.79 14.97 -0.43
N ASN A 3 7.86 16.28 -0.66
CA ASN A 3 6.83 17.18 -0.18
C ASN A 3 5.70 17.30 -1.22
N ARG A 4 4.46 17.35 -0.74
CA ARG A 4 3.22 17.42 -1.54
C ARG A 4 2.60 18.82 -1.56
N ILE A 5 3.32 19.82 -1.11
CA ILE A 5 2.79 21.21 -1.01
C ILE A 5 2.25 21.66 -2.36
N ARG A 6 3.00 21.41 -3.45
CA ARG A 6 2.62 21.77 -4.82
C ARG A 6 1.32 21.11 -5.26
N ASP A 7 1.18 19.80 -4.98
CA ASP A 7 0.04 19.00 -5.41
C ASP A 7 -1.24 19.49 -4.71
N ILE A 8 -1.18 19.59 -3.38
CA ILE A 8 -2.32 20.04 -2.56
C ILE A 8 -2.69 21.51 -2.90
N ARG A 9 -1.70 22.38 -3.11
CA ARG A 9 -1.98 23.74 -3.53
C ARG A 9 -2.73 23.80 -4.87
N ARG A 10 -2.26 23.03 -5.86
CA ARG A 10 -2.89 22.95 -7.20
C ARG A 10 -4.30 22.37 -7.15
N GLU A 11 -4.50 21.32 -6.38
CA GLU A 11 -5.80 20.72 -6.14
C GLU A 11 -6.81 21.75 -5.60
N LYS A 12 -6.34 22.61 -4.68
CA LYS A 12 -7.14 23.71 -4.11
C LYS A 12 -7.19 24.96 -5.01
N LYS A 13 -6.61 24.92 -6.21
CA LYS A 13 -6.55 26.04 -7.19
C LYS A 13 -5.94 27.33 -6.63
N LEU A 14 -4.97 27.19 -5.72
CA LEU A 14 -4.28 28.32 -5.08
C LEU A 14 -2.98 28.64 -5.81
N THR A 15 -2.64 29.95 -5.87
CA THR A 15 -1.34 30.41 -6.34
C THR A 15 -0.31 30.36 -5.17
N LEU A 16 0.99 30.48 -5.49
CA LEU A 16 2.04 30.60 -4.48
C LEU A 16 1.83 31.83 -3.59
N ALA A 17 1.33 32.93 -4.16
CA ALA A 17 1.03 34.16 -3.46
C ALA A 17 -0.13 33.96 -2.46
N ASP A 18 -1.20 33.26 -2.86
CA ASP A 18 -2.34 32.97 -1.99
C ASP A 18 -1.91 32.20 -0.75
N VAL A 19 -1.08 31.17 -0.93
CA VAL A 19 -0.56 30.38 0.20
C VAL A 19 0.34 31.26 1.09
N GLY A 20 1.17 32.11 0.49
CA GLY A 20 2.03 33.03 1.22
C GLY A 20 1.26 33.98 2.12
N VAL A 21 0.18 34.57 1.61
CA VAL A 21 -0.70 35.51 2.37
C VAL A 21 -1.46 34.78 3.48
N ARG A 22 -1.92 33.55 3.23
CA ARG A 22 -2.66 32.74 4.23
C ARG A 22 -1.79 32.23 5.37
N CYS A 23 -0.47 32.17 5.18
CA CYS A 23 0.45 31.79 6.26
C CYS A 23 0.41 32.80 7.41
N LYS A 24 0.55 32.32 8.63
CA LYS A 24 0.68 33.19 9.83
C LYS A 24 2.01 32.92 10.56
N PRO A 25 2.92 33.87 10.58
CA PRO A 25 2.95 35.18 9.90
C PRO A 25 3.01 35.01 8.37
N ALA A 26 2.54 36.03 7.62
CA ALA A 26 2.55 35.98 6.15
C ALA A 26 3.96 35.79 5.58
N THR A 27 4.09 35.18 4.41
CA THR A 27 5.37 34.95 3.73
C THR A 27 5.26 35.24 2.25
N THR A 28 6.40 35.22 1.53
CA THR A 28 6.42 35.50 0.09
C THR A 28 6.13 34.27 -0.76
N ALA A 29 5.58 34.49 -1.95
CA ALA A 29 5.42 33.43 -2.98
C ALA A 29 6.74 32.72 -3.27
N GLN A 30 7.86 33.46 -3.29
CA GLN A 30 9.20 32.90 -3.50
C GLN A 30 9.59 31.90 -2.39
N THR A 31 9.26 32.22 -1.14
CA THR A 31 9.54 31.30 -0.01
C THR A 31 8.73 30.01 -0.14
N ILE A 32 7.43 30.12 -0.49
CA ILE A 32 6.59 28.95 -0.73
C ILE A 32 7.15 28.12 -1.89
N GLY A 33 7.53 28.74 -3.01
CA GLY A 33 8.13 28.07 -4.16
C GLY A 33 9.42 27.31 -3.82
N ARG A 34 10.29 27.90 -2.99
CA ARG A 34 11.53 27.24 -2.53
C ARG A 34 11.25 26.03 -1.61
N LEU A 35 10.20 26.12 -0.80
CA LEU A 35 9.77 24.99 0.03
C LEU A 35 9.13 23.88 -0.83
N GLU A 36 8.32 24.24 -1.85
CA GLU A 36 7.74 23.26 -2.79
C GLU A 36 8.79 22.50 -3.62
N THR A 37 9.87 23.19 -4.00
CA THR A 37 10.94 22.61 -4.84
C THR A 37 12.03 21.91 -4.02
N GLY A 38 11.94 21.93 -2.68
CA GLY A 38 12.96 21.37 -1.81
C GLY A 38 14.25 22.18 -1.75
N THR A 39 14.34 23.34 -2.43
CA THR A 39 15.50 24.26 -2.37
C THR A 39 15.67 24.85 -0.98
N ARG A 40 14.62 24.85 -0.19
CA ARG A 40 14.63 25.19 1.23
C ARG A 40 14.08 24.01 2.02
N GLN A 41 14.77 23.66 3.11
CA GLN A 41 14.35 22.57 3.99
C GLN A 41 13.00 22.86 4.65
N LEU A 42 12.10 21.90 4.59
CA LEU A 42 10.79 21.94 5.21
C LEU A 42 10.91 21.52 6.69
N SER A 43 11.05 22.49 7.58
CA SER A 43 11.05 22.26 9.02
C SER A 43 9.63 22.01 9.55
N LEU A 44 9.49 21.43 10.74
CA LEU A 44 8.21 21.22 11.39
C LEU A 44 7.39 22.52 11.52
N ALA A 45 8.06 23.63 11.84
CA ALA A 45 7.41 24.93 11.91
C ALA A 45 6.84 25.38 10.56
N TRP A 46 7.54 25.12 9.46
CA TRP A 46 7.04 25.39 8.11
C TRP A 46 5.91 24.43 7.71
N MET A 47 6.01 23.16 8.08
CA MET A 47 4.93 22.18 7.84
C MET A 47 3.61 22.64 8.46
N ASN A 48 3.61 22.92 9.75
CA ASN A 48 2.42 23.38 10.48
C ASN A 48 1.83 24.67 9.87
N ARG A 49 2.69 25.60 9.51
CA ARG A 49 2.29 26.90 8.95
C ARG A 49 1.67 26.78 7.57
N ILE A 50 2.24 25.94 6.70
CA ILE A 50 1.72 25.70 5.34
C ILE A 50 0.46 24.85 5.40
N ALA A 51 0.43 23.84 6.26
CA ALA A 51 -0.75 23.00 6.47
C ALA A 51 -1.96 23.85 6.89
N ALA A 52 -1.77 24.74 7.87
CA ALA A 52 -2.82 25.69 8.27
C ALA A 52 -3.26 26.62 7.13
N ALA A 53 -2.32 27.12 6.31
CA ALA A 53 -2.62 27.97 5.15
C ALA A 53 -3.39 27.23 4.04
N LEU A 54 -3.13 25.94 3.89
CA LEU A 54 -3.79 25.06 2.93
C LEU A 54 -5.09 24.42 3.50
N GLY A 55 -5.32 24.49 4.82
CA GLY A 55 -6.46 23.84 5.48
C GLY A 55 -6.37 22.31 5.39
N VAL A 56 -5.22 21.74 5.70
CA VAL A 56 -4.95 20.29 5.74
C VAL A 56 -4.11 19.96 6.99
N GLU A 57 -4.09 18.67 7.34
CA GLU A 57 -3.19 18.19 8.40
C GLU A 57 -1.72 18.23 7.95
N PRO A 58 -0.77 18.57 8.83
CA PRO A 58 0.66 18.69 8.49
C PRO A 58 1.26 17.43 7.86
N GLU A 59 0.81 16.26 8.28
CA GLU A 59 1.27 14.97 7.80
C GLU A 59 0.98 14.76 6.31
N LEU A 60 -0.08 15.40 5.79
CA LEU A 60 -0.44 15.33 4.37
C LEU A 60 0.54 16.07 3.45
N LEU A 61 1.34 16.99 4.01
CA LEU A 61 2.35 17.76 3.26
C LEU A 61 3.60 16.95 2.92
N VAL A 62 3.82 15.83 3.59
CA VAL A 62 5.01 15.00 3.38
C VAL A 62 4.60 13.57 3.02
N ARG A 63 5.21 13.04 1.97
CA ARG A 63 5.25 11.60 1.74
C ARG A 63 6.57 11.09 2.32
N SER A 64 6.48 10.03 3.12
CA SER A 64 7.66 9.21 3.36
C SER A 64 8.07 8.58 2.03
N ASP A 65 9.36 8.56 1.71
CA ASP A 65 9.93 7.91 0.50
C ASP A 65 9.80 6.38 0.54
N GLY A 66 8.96 5.83 1.39
CA GLY A 66 8.71 4.41 1.55
C GLY A 66 7.40 3.98 0.90
N GLY A 67 7.43 3.78 -0.42
CA GLY A 67 6.43 2.98 -1.12
C GLY A 67 5.05 3.63 -1.34
N GLU A 68 4.35 3.18 -2.37
CA GLU A 68 2.92 3.43 -2.57
C GLU A 68 2.15 2.99 -1.32
N GLN A 69 1.14 3.78 -0.93
CA GLN A 69 0.26 3.37 0.17
C GLN A 69 -0.30 1.98 -0.12
N PRO A 70 -0.29 1.07 0.87
CA PRO A 70 -0.86 -0.25 0.69
C PRO A 70 -2.31 -0.14 0.24
N ARG A 71 -2.70 -0.98 -0.70
CA ARG A 71 -4.05 -0.98 -1.26
C ARG A 71 -4.66 -2.37 -1.14
N TYR A 72 -5.96 -2.39 -0.91
CA TYR A 72 -6.73 -3.60 -1.14
C TYR A 72 -6.70 -3.88 -2.64
N VAL A 73 -6.08 -4.96 -3.06
CA VAL A 73 -5.97 -5.36 -4.48
C VAL A 73 -6.91 -6.52 -4.80
N ALA A 74 -7.26 -7.33 -3.79
CA ALA A 74 -8.07 -8.52 -3.95
C ALA A 74 -8.99 -8.72 -2.74
N ARG A 75 -10.01 -9.54 -2.94
CA ARG A 75 -10.91 -10.08 -1.92
C ARG A 75 -10.95 -11.60 -2.02
N LEU A 76 -11.09 -12.28 -0.91
CA LEU A 76 -11.32 -13.72 -0.87
C LEU A 76 -12.81 -13.96 -0.66
N THR A 77 -13.43 -14.61 -1.63
CA THR A 77 -14.83 -15.05 -1.61
C THR A 77 -14.90 -16.57 -1.50
N ALA A 78 -16.13 -17.14 -1.47
CA ALA A 78 -16.30 -18.60 -1.51
C ALA A 78 -15.75 -19.24 -2.81
N ASP A 79 -15.69 -18.46 -3.90
CA ASP A 79 -15.21 -18.91 -5.22
C ASP A 79 -13.71 -18.70 -5.41
N GLY A 80 -13.00 -18.15 -4.43
CA GLY A 80 -11.56 -17.89 -4.48
C GLY A 80 -11.19 -16.41 -4.37
N ALA A 81 -9.90 -16.12 -4.63
CA ALA A 81 -9.39 -14.77 -4.57
C ALA A 81 -9.62 -14.04 -5.91
N GLU A 82 -10.31 -12.90 -5.84
CA GLU A 82 -10.68 -12.07 -6.98
C GLU A 82 -10.10 -10.66 -6.85
N ALA A 83 -9.79 -10.03 -7.98
CA ALA A 83 -9.41 -8.62 -8.00
C ALA A 83 -10.56 -7.73 -7.56
N LEU A 84 -10.27 -6.64 -6.85
CA LEU A 84 -11.25 -5.60 -6.61
C LEU A 84 -11.53 -4.80 -7.89
N PRO A 85 -12.79 -4.43 -8.17
CA PRO A 85 -13.13 -3.59 -9.32
C PRO A 85 -12.42 -2.23 -9.31
N ALA A 86 -12.16 -1.69 -8.14
CA ALA A 86 -11.35 -0.49 -7.92
C ALA A 86 -10.49 -0.69 -6.67
N PRO A 87 -9.14 -0.50 -6.75
CA PRO A 87 -8.28 -0.54 -5.59
C PRO A 87 -8.69 0.53 -4.56
N ARG A 88 -8.69 0.16 -3.27
CA ARG A 88 -8.97 1.06 -2.15
C ARG A 88 -7.73 1.21 -1.28
N ASP A 89 -7.52 2.39 -0.72
CA ASP A 89 -6.40 2.62 0.20
C ASP A 89 -6.61 1.84 1.50
N ALA A 90 -5.53 1.23 2.00
CA ALA A 90 -5.53 0.49 3.25
C ALA A 90 -4.76 1.29 4.33
N ILE A 91 -5.27 1.30 5.57
CA ILE A 91 -4.59 1.94 6.70
C ILE A 91 -3.46 1.03 7.17
N LEU A 92 -2.23 1.52 7.07
CA LEU A 92 -1.03 0.77 7.49
C LEU A 92 -0.93 0.74 9.02
N PRO A 93 -0.91 -0.43 9.66
CA PRO A 93 -0.47 -0.52 11.06
C PRO A 93 0.98 -0.04 11.19
N SER A 94 1.27 0.77 12.19
CA SER A 94 2.60 1.40 12.39
C SER A 94 3.78 0.42 12.53
N THR A 95 3.50 -0.86 12.72
CA THR A 95 4.50 -1.92 12.90
C THR A 95 5.01 -2.54 11.59
N LEU A 96 4.37 -2.26 10.45
CA LEU A 96 4.77 -2.81 9.14
C LEU A 96 5.67 -1.84 8.37
N GLY A 97 6.84 -1.53 8.91
CA GLY A 97 7.88 -0.79 8.18
C GLY A 97 8.60 -1.67 7.15
N GLY A 98 9.17 -1.07 6.09
CA GLY A 98 10.00 -1.77 5.08
C GLY A 98 9.88 -1.13 3.71
N ASP A 99 10.86 -1.40 2.83
CA ASP A 99 11.00 -0.74 1.52
C ASP A 99 10.18 -1.42 0.41
N GLN A 100 9.73 -2.65 0.63
CA GLN A 100 8.98 -3.41 -0.38
C GLN A 100 7.49 -3.06 -0.34
N PRO A 101 6.80 -3.02 -1.49
CA PRO A 101 5.37 -2.71 -1.55
C PRO A 101 4.53 -3.66 -0.70
N LEU A 102 3.52 -3.11 -0.04
CA LEU A 102 2.50 -3.85 0.71
C LEU A 102 1.19 -3.88 -0.08
N VAL A 103 0.52 -5.01 -0.02
CA VAL A 103 -0.85 -5.20 -0.52
C VAL A 103 -1.71 -5.79 0.59
N VAL A 104 -3.01 -5.61 0.49
CA VAL A 104 -3.96 -6.13 1.48
C VAL A 104 -5.00 -7.00 0.79
N LEU A 105 -5.23 -8.17 1.35
CA LEU A 105 -6.31 -9.07 0.98
C LEU A 105 -7.43 -8.95 2.03
N ALA A 106 -8.62 -8.57 1.59
CA ALA A 106 -9.81 -8.60 2.43
C ALA A 106 -10.46 -9.99 2.36
N ILE A 107 -10.79 -10.57 3.52
CA ILE A 107 -11.48 -11.84 3.62
C ILE A 107 -12.98 -11.57 3.74
N GLU A 108 -13.75 -11.83 2.69
CA GLU A 108 -15.21 -11.66 2.69
C GLU A 108 -15.97 -12.93 3.10
N ALA A 109 -15.37 -14.10 2.85
CA ALA A 109 -15.91 -15.39 3.28
C ALA A 109 -14.85 -16.18 4.06
N PRO A 110 -15.25 -16.98 5.08
CA PRO A 110 -14.30 -17.80 5.83
C PRO A 110 -13.57 -18.77 4.90
N ALA A 111 -12.25 -18.95 5.12
CA ALA A 111 -11.41 -19.89 4.39
C ALA A 111 -10.29 -20.41 5.29
N GLY A 112 -10.30 -21.66 5.67
CA GLY A 112 -9.36 -22.27 6.60
C GLY A 112 -9.32 -21.56 7.96
N LEU A 113 -8.20 -20.91 8.28
CA LEU A 113 -8.02 -20.14 9.53
C LEU A 113 -8.54 -18.70 9.44
N TYR A 114 -8.85 -18.23 8.26
CA TYR A 114 -9.29 -16.86 8.01
C TYR A 114 -10.80 -16.74 8.19
N ARG A 115 -11.24 -15.62 8.79
CA ARG A 115 -12.66 -15.32 9.04
C ARG A 115 -13.13 -14.17 8.16
N ALA A 116 -14.41 -14.12 7.89
CA ALA A 116 -15.02 -12.94 7.25
C ALA A 116 -14.70 -11.68 8.05
N GLY A 117 -14.26 -10.63 7.38
CA GLY A 117 -13.82 -9.37 7.97
C GLY A 117 -12.32 -9.28 8.26
N ASP A 118 -11.59 -10.39 8.21
CA ASP A 118 -10.13 -10.38 8.36
C ASP A 118 -9.48 -9.59 7.22
N GLN A 119 -8.33 -8.97 7.52
CA GLN A 119 -7.47 -8.31 6.55
C GLN A 119 -6.07 -8.94 6.64
N VAL A 120 -5.60 -9.51 5.55
CA VAL A 120 -4.24 -10.06 5.47
C VAL A 120 -3.36 -9.03 4.79
N TRP A 121 -2.33 -8.57 5.49
CA TRP A 121 -1.33 -7.64 4.98
C TRP A 121 -0.15 -8.44 4.48
N LEU A 122 0.20 -8.24 3.21
CA LEU A 122 1.20 -9.05 2.52
C LEU A 122 2.25 -8.15 1.88
N ARG A 123 3.51 -8.54 2.00
CA ARG A 123 4.64 -7.86 1.38
C ARG A 123 5.00 -8.51 0.05
N GLN A 124 5.12 -7.70 -0.99
CA GLN A 124 5.51 -8.17 -2.31
C GLN A 124 7.00 -8.50 -2.37
N HIS A 125 7.32 -9.57 -3.07
CA HIS A 125 8.68 -10.01 -3.37
C HIS A 125 8.80 -10.27 -4.87
N GLY A 126 9.94 -9.88 -5.43
CA GLY A 126 10.32 -10.27 -6.80
C GLY A 126 10.82 -11.72 -6.86
N PRO A 127 11.09 -12.24 -8.07
CA PRO A 127 11.50 -13.62 -8.29
C PRO A 127 12.69 -14.08 -7.44
N ASP A 128 13.67 -13.22 -7.21
CA ASP A 128 14.85 -13.50 -6.38
C ASP A 128 14.51 -13.80 -4.91
N GLY A 129 13.35 -13.33 -4.45
CA GLY A 129 12.88 -13.51 -3.08
C GLY A 129 12.03 -14.76 -2.85
N PHE A 130 11.55 -15.43 -3.90
CA PHE A 130 10.54 -16.50 -3.79
C PHE A 130 11.04 -17.70 -2.97
N ALA A 131 12.33 -18.00 -2.99
CA ALA A 131 12.90 -19.11 -2.23
C ALA A 131 12.62 -19.01 -0.71
N LYS A 132 12.53 -17.80 -0.18
CA LYS A 132 12.32 -17.54 1.25
C LYS A 132 10.85 -17.62 1.65
N LEU A 133 9.95 -17.81 0.69
CA LEU A 133 8.51 -17.78 0.92
C LEU A 133 7.87 -19.17 1.02
N LEU A 134 8.67 -20.23 0.88
CA LEU A 134 8.17 -21.60 1.03
C LEU A 134 7.54 -21.79 2.43
N ASN A 135 6.41 -22.47 2.48
CA ASN A 135 5.58 -22.69 3.67
C ASN A 135 4.99 -21.42 4.32
N ARG A 136 4.99 -20.28 3.60
CA ARG A 136 4.27 -19.08 4.00
C ARG A 136 2.94 -18.97 3.27
N ASP A 137 1.99 -18.28 3.88
CA ASP A 137 0.76 -17.92 3.20
C ASP A 137 1.05 -16.74 2.26
N VAL A 138 0.65 -16.89 1.00
CA VAL A 138 1.01 -15.96 -0.08
C VAL A 138 -0.20 -15.61 -0.95
N LEU A 139 -0.13 -14.43 -1.57
CA LEU A 139 -1.01 -14.00 -2.64
C LEU A 139 -0.20 -13.92 -3.94
N VAL A 140 -0.65 -14.59 -4.98
CA VAL A 140 0.05 -14.67 -6.28
C VAL A 140 -0.89 -14.23 -7.40
N PRO A 141 -0.49 -13.28 -8.28
CA PRO A 141 -1.31 -12.88 -9.41
C PRO A 141 -1.39 -13.99 -10.46
N ARG A 142 -2.56 -14.06 -11.08
CA ARG A 142 -2.86 -15.00 -12.18
C ARG A 142 -3.38 -14.22 -13.38
N SER A 143 -3.36 -14.85 -14.54
CA SER A 143 -3.94 -14.29 -15.76
C SER A 143 -5.43 -13.94 -15.58
N GLY A 144 -5.89 -12.88 -16.26
CA GLY A 144 -7.28 -12.44 -16.23
C GLY A 144 -7.71 -11.74 -14.94
N GLY A 145 -6.79 -11.05 -14.25
CA GLY A 145 -7.11 -10.27 -13.05
C GLY A 145 -7.48 -11.11 -11.82
N ARG A 146 -7.14 -12.40 -11.83
CA ARG A 146 -7.37 -13.31 -10.71
C ARG A 146 -6.13 -13.43 -9.84
N PHE A 147 -6.32 -13.96 -8.64
CA PHE A 147 -5.24 -14.29 -7.72
C PHE A 147 -5.36 -15.73 -7.22
N ALA A 148 -4.26 -16.27 -6.71
CA ALA A 148 -4.26 -17.45 -5.87
C ALA A 148 -3.83 -17.01 -4.47
N PHE A 149 -4.55 -17.43 -3.44
CA PHE A 149 -4.21 -17.21 -2.05
C PHE A 149 -4.13 -18.54 -1.32
N GLY A 150 -3.11 -18.71 -0.50
CA GLY A 150 -2.90 -19.90 0.31
C GLY A 150 -1.43 -20.14 0.61
N ARG A 151 -1.10 -21.34 1.05
CA ARG A 151 0.26 -21.73 1.41
C ARG A 151 1.10 -22.05 0.19
N MET A 152 2.24 -21.41 0.05
CA MET A 152 3.23 -21.78 -0.95
C MET A 152 3.89 -23.09 -0.56
N ILE A 153 3.60 -24.15 -1.29
CA ILE A 153 4.03 -25.52 -0.95
C ILE A 153 5.20 -26.00 -1.80
N ASP A 154 5.38 -25.42 -2.98
CA ASP A 154 6.46 -25.80 -3.89
C ASP A 154 6.79 -24.65 -4.85
N ARG A 155 8.01 -24.67 -5.39
CA ARG A 155 8.47 -23.75 -6.43
C ARG A 155 9.60 -24.37 -7.26
N ASP A 156 9.69 -23.97 -8.51
CA ASP A 156 10.87 -24.08 -9.36
C ASP A 156 11.28 -22.71 -9.91
N ASP A 157 12.18 -22.66 -10.90
CA ASP A 157 12.67 -21.39 -11.45
C ASP A 157 11.56 -20.58 -12.17
N ALA A 158 10.52 -21.23 -12.65
CA ALA A 158 9.44 -20.62 -13.44
C ALA A 158 8.05 -20.74 -12.79
N ARG A 159 7.88 -21.53 -11.76
CA ARG A 159 6.57 -21.89 -11.20
C ARG A 159 6.50 -21.74 -9.70
N VAL A 160 5.29 -21.42 -9.25
CA VAL A 160 4.93 -21.40 -7.83
C VAL A 160 3.66 -22.22 -7.63
N ALA A 161 3.67 -23.15 -6.68
CA ALA A 161 2.52 -23.94 -6.30
C ALA A 161 1.92 -23.43 -5.00
N VAL A 162 0.65 -23.05 -5.02
CA VAL A 162 -0.10 -22.53 -3.88
C VAL A 162 -1.21 -23.50 -3.52
N LEU A 163 -1.26 -23.92 -2.26
CA LEU A 163 -2.36 -24.68 -1.68
C LEU A 163 -3.36 -23.73 -1.04
N PRO A 164 -4.61 -23.64 -1.54
CA PRO A 164 -5.63 -22.80 -0.93
C PRO A 164 -5.90 -23.18 0.53
N PRO A 165 -6.42 -22.23 1.37
CA PRO A 165 -6.56 -22.47 2.81
C PRO A 165 -7.64 -23.48 3.19
N ASP A 166 -8.62 -23.75 2.31
CA ASP A 166 -9.69 -24.68 2.62
C ASP A 166 -9.27 -26.14 2.45
N PRO A 167 -9.71 -27.03 3.35
CA PRO A 167 -9.41 -28.45 3.26
C PRO A 167 -9.94 -29.08 1.95
N GLY A 168 -9.14 -29.96 1.36
CA GLY A 168 -9.54 -30.72 0.16
C GLY A 168 -9.42 -29.97 -1.16
N GLN A 169 -9.01 -28.71 -1.17
CA GLN A 169 -8.72 -27.98 -2.39
C GLN A 169 -7.42 -28.49 -3.06
N ARG A 170 -7.38 -28.43 -4.38
CA ARG A 170 -6.20 -28.78 -5.15
C ARG A 170 -5.23 -27.61 -5.18
N GLN A 171 -3.93 -27.91 -5.21
CA GLN A 171 -2.92 -26.91 -5.45
C GLN A 171 -3.14 -26.17 -6.78
N ILE A 172 -2.82 -24.89 -6.78
CA ILE A 172 -2.84 -24.02 -7.95
C ILE A 172 -1.39 -23.76 -8.35
N VAL A 173 -1.03 -24.15 -9.57
CA VAL A 173 0.29 -23.88 -10.14
C VAL A 173 0.21 -22.62 -10.98
N ILE A 174 1.12 -21.68 -10.76
CA ILE A 174 1.19 -20.39 -11.46
C ILE A 174 2.55 -20.32 -12.16
N ASP A 175 2.52 -20.11 -13.48
CA ASP A 175 3.71 -19.98 -14.29
C ASP A 175 4.19 -18.52 -14.30
N ASN A 176 5.49 -18.30 -14.10
CA ASN A 176 6.19 -17.02 -14.18
C ASN A 176 5.44 -15.83 -13.49
N PRO A 177 5.07 -15.94 -12.22
CA PRO A 177 4.43 -14.83 -11.55
C PRO A 177 5.39 -13.64 -11.47
N ALA A 178 4.87 -12.44 -11.81
CA ALA A 178 5.67 -11.21 -11.76
C ALA A 178 6.12 -10.87 -10.32
N TRP A 179 5.31 -11.25 -9.34
CA TRP A 179 5.59 -11.09 -7.93
C TRP A 179 4.80 -12.12 -7.09
N VAL A 180 5.26 -12.33 -5.88
CA VAL A 180 4.56 -13.10 -4.83
C VAL A 180 4.49 -12.23 -3.59
N ALA A 181 3.32 -12.05 -2.99
CA ALA A 181 3.21 -11.32 -1.74
C ALA A 181 3.02 -12.28 -0.57
N ALA A 182 3.91 -12.22 0.42
CA ALA A 182 3.88 -13.06 1.61
C ALA A 182 3.14 -12.39 2.76
N ALA A 183 2.27 -13.13 3.45
CA ALA A 183 1.54 -12.63 4.61
C ALA A 183 2.50 -12.27 5.76
N GLU A 184 2.37 -11.05 6.29
CA GLU A 184 3.14 -10.55 7.42
C GLU A 184 2.26 -10.26 8.63
N MET A 185 1.02 -9.83 8.41
CA MET A 185 0.11 -9.49 9.49
C MET A 185 -1.32 -9.87 9.13
N LEU A 186 -2.05 -10.36 10.12
CA LEU A 186 -3.49 -10.56 10.08
C LEU A 186 -4.13 -9.53 11.02
N VAL A 187 -5.00 -8.70 10.50
CA VAL A 187 -5.84 -7.79 11.29
C VAL A 187 -7.26 -8.35 11.31
N ARG A 188 -7.74 -8.61 12.52
CA ARG A 188 -9.09 -9.13 12.75
C ARG A 188 -9.89 -8.10 13.53
N PRO A 189 -10.98 -7.54 12.97
CA PRO A 189 -11.91 -6.74 13.76
C PRO A 189 -12.58 -7.61 14.82
N LEU A 190 -12.83 -7.03 16.01
CA LEU A 190 -13.50 -7.69 17.12
C LEU A 190 -15.02 -7.57 16.99
#